data_704095cd1739a4a40698c141f09d09c3
#
_entry.id   704095cd1739a4a40698c141f09d09c3
#
_cell.length_a   1.000
_cell.length_b   1.000
_cell.length_c   1.000
_cell.angle_alpha   90.00
_cell.angle_beta   90.00
_cell.angle_gamma   90.00
#
_symmetry.space_group_name_H-M   'P 1'
#
loop_
_entity.id
_entity.type
_entity.pdbx_description
1 polymer ?
#
loop_
_entity_poly.entity_id
_entity_poly.type
_entity_poly.pdbx_seq_one_letter_code
_entity_poly.pdbx_strand_id
1 'polypeptide(L)'
;MKKVAVEEAVGQVLCHDIARIVIGEVKDTPFRRGHIIREEDIPAFLELGKEHVFVQEPGDEAILADTLHEEDVAVGLYALLANDSIYASDVREGKIEAFAAWDGMLKIDVARLQAVNSIGDLTIVTKFTNTAVKRGDKLAGMRCIPLWLPKVQLEQAKAIWQGQ
;
A
#
# COMPACT_ATOMS: atom_id res chain seq x y z
N MET A 1 -11.72 -6.08 12.95
CA MET A 1 -10.65 -5.10 13.32
C MET A 1 -11.27 -3.98 14.12
N LYS A 2 -10.71 -3.66 15.27
CA LYS A 2 -11.25 -2.67 16.20
C LYS A 2 -10.22 -1.57 16.46
N LYS A 3 -10.68 -0.33 16.52
CA LYS A 3 -9.89 0.80 16.99
C LYS A 3 -10.01 0.83 18.52
N VAL A 4 -8.90 0.73 19.22
CA VAL A 4 -8.83 0.75 20.70
C VAL A 4 -7.81 1.77 21.17
N ALA A 5 -7.96 2.26 22.41
CA ALA A 5 -6.92 3.05 23.05
C ALA A 5 -5.66 2.18 23.22
N VAL A 6 -4.48 2.78 23.10
CA VAL A 6 -3.23 2.01 23.11
C VAL A 6 -3.02 1.28 24.45
N GLU A 7 -3.48 1.87 25.55
CA GLU A 7 -3.43 1.29 26.88
C GLU A 7 -4.29 0.02 27.01
N GLU A 8 -5.38 -0.07 26.22
CA GLU A 8 -6.29 -1.22 26.19
C GLU A 8 -5.86 -2.28 25.17
N ALA A 9 -4.84 -1.98 24.36
CA ALA A 9 -4.39 -2.83 23.27
C ALA A 9 -3.35 -3.89 23.69
N VAL A 10 -2.91 -3.91 24.95
CA VAL A 10 -1.91 -4.85 25.46
C VAL A 10 -2.34 -6.29 25.23
N GLY A 11 -1.43 -7.11 24.66
CA GLY A 11 -1.67 -8.52 24.30
C GLY A 11 -2.40 -8.70 22.96
N GLN A 12 -2.84 -7.64 22.29
CA GLN A 12 -3.51 -7.71 21.00
C GLN A 12 -2.54 -7.54 19.84
N VAL A 13 -2.94 -8.00 18.66
CA VAL A 13 -2.09 -7.99 17.45
C VAL A 13 -2.36 -6.72 16.64
N LEU A 14 -1.32 -5.95 16.37
CA LEU A 14 -1.38 -4.72 15.58
C LEU A 14 -1.71 -5.03 14.10
N CYS A 15 -2.69 -4.34 13.54
CA CYS A 15 -3.17 -4.56 12.16
C CYS A 15 -2.41 -3.79 11.09
N HIS A 16 -1.56 -2.82 11.44
CA HIS A 16 -0.89 -1.92 10.49
C HIS A 16 0.48 -1.48 11.00
N ASP A 17 1.31 -0.99 10.10
CA ASP A 17 2.60 -0.43 10.44
C ASP A 17 2.45 0.93 11.13
N ILE A 18 3.27 1.19 12.14
CA ILE A 18 3.38 2.51 12.77
C ILE A 18 4.71 3.14 12.35
N ALA A 19 4.61 4.14 11.49
CA ALA A 19 5.77 4.90 11.03
C ALA A 19 6.12 6.04 11.99
N ARG A 20 7.41 6.28 12.18
CA ARG A 20 7.97 7.45 12.84
C ARG A 20 8.61 8.36 11.79
N ILE A 21 8.18 9.61 11.76
CA ILE A 21 8.75 10.63 10.87
C ILE A 21 9.32 11.73 11.74
N VAL A 22 10.66 11.85 11.77
CA VAL A 22 11.37 12.98 12.37
C VAL A 22 11.93 13.83 11.25
N ILE A 23 11.47 15.07 11.16
CA ILE A 23 11.88 15.99 10.08
C ILE A 23 13.39 16.21 10.14
N GLY A 24 14.07 15.81 9.07
CA GLY A 24 15.53 15.99 8.91
C GLY A 24 16.41 14.87 9.49
N GLU A 25 15.86 13.86 10.18
CA GLU A 25 16.66 12.82 10.82
C GLU A 25 16.33 11.40 10.38
N VAL A 26 15.13 10.89 10.64
CA VAL A 26 14.82 9.48 10.43
C VAL A 26 13.36 9.29 10.00
N LYS A 27 13.17 8.38 9.04
CA LYS A 27 11.89 7.74 8.77
C LYS A 27 12.07 6.25 9.01
N ASP A 28 11.50 5.71 10.08
CA ASP A 28 11.52 4.29 10.42
C ASP A 28 10.11 3.77 10.76
N THR A 29 10.01 2.46 10.92
CA THR A 29 8.76 1.77 11.29
C THR A 29 9.04 0.96 12.56
N PRO A 30 8.97 1.60 13.75
CA PRO A 30 9.29 0.94 15.01
C PRO A 30 8.35 -0.23 15.34
N PHE A 31 7.08 -0.15 14.91
CA PHE A 31 6.12 -1.23 15.09
C PHE A 31 5.54 -1.64 13.75
N ARG A 32 5.62 -2.93 13.45
CA ARG A 32 5.10 -3.50 12.21
C ARG A 32 3.78 -4.23 12.46
N ARG A 33 2.99 -4.37 11.40
CA ARG A 33 1.84 -5.27 11.36
C ARG A 33 2.21 -6.64 11.93
N GLY A 34 1.33 -7.21 12.75
CA GLY A 34 1.55 -8.49 13.41
C GLY A 34 2.31 -8.39 14.74
N HIS A 35 2.77 -7.20 15.12
CA HIS A 35 3.38 -6.98 16.44
C HIS A 35 2.33 -7.20 17.54
N ILE A 36 2.69 -8.01 18.54
CA ILE A 36 1.88 -8.17 19.76
C ILE A 36 2.24 -7.03 20.69
N ILE A 37 1.26 -6.16 20.94
CA ILE A 37 1.46 -4.95 21.73
C ILE A 37 1.72 -5.35 23.18
N ARG A 38 2.79 -4.79 23.78
CA ARG A 38 3.20 -5.03 25.16
C ARG A 38 3.02 -3.77 25.99
N GLU A 39 2.96 -3.93 27.30
CA GLU A 39 2.86 -2.78 28.22
C GLU A 39 4.06 -1.83 28.05
N GLU A 40 5.25 -2.35 27.79
CA GLU A 40 6.48 -1.60 27.54
C GLU A 40 6.45 -0.76 26.24
N ASP A 41 5.57 -1.08 25.29
CA ASP A 41 5.45 -0.37 24.02
C ASP A 41 4.58 0.91 24.14
N ILE A 42 3.70 0.98 25.14
CA ILE A 42 2.73 2.07 25.31
C ILE A 42 3.39 3.46 25.29
N PRO A 43 4.46 3.73 26.05
CA PRO A 43 5.12 5.02 26.01
C PRO A 43 5.60 5.41 24.61
N ALA A 44 6.13 4.46 23.84
CA ALA A 44 6.61 4.70 22.49
C ALA A 44 5.47 5.01 21.50
N PHE A 45 4.31 4.35 21.63
CA PHE A 45 3.11 4.71 20.85
C PHE A 45 2.65 6.14 21.14
N LEU A 46 2.60 6.52 22.42
CA LEU A 46 2.17 7.88 22.84
C LEU A 46 3.15 8.95 22.37
N GLU A 47 4.47 8.70 22.42
CA GLU A 47 5.50 9.59 21.87
C GLU A 47 5.34 9.80 20.35
N LEU A 48 4.86 8.77 19.65
CA LEU A 48 4.54 8.82 18.21
C LEU A 48 3.18 9.51 17.93
N GLY A 49 2.50 10.02 18.96
CA GLY A 49 1.17 10.61 18.85
C GLY A 49 0.07 9.59 18.53
N LYS A 50 0.28 8.31 18.86
CA LYS A 50 -0.67 7.22 18.61
C LYS A 50 -1.43 6.87 19.89
N GLU A 51 -2.46 7.64 20.20
CA GLU A 51 -3.37 7.35 21.31
C GLU A 51 -4.28 6.15 21.04
N HIS A 52 -4.50 5.80 19.76
CA HIS A 52 -5.34 4.69 19.33
C HIS A 52 -4.65 3.88 18.24
N VAL A 53 -4.90 2.58 18.24
CA VAL A 53 -4.39 1.62 17.24
C VAL A 53 -5.51 0.71 16.74
N PHE A 54 -5.30 0.11 15.57
CA PHE A 54 -6.18 -0.94 15.05
C PHE A 54 -5.60 -2.30 15.40
N VAL A 55 -6.41 -3.14 16.02
CA VAL A 55 -6.04 -4.49 16.48
C VAL A 55 -6.97 -5.54 15.87
N GLN A 56 -6.48 -6.79 15.77
CA GLN A 56 -7.28 -7.92 15.36
C GLN A 56 -8.29 -8.31 16.44
N GLU A 57 -9.50 -8.69 16.01
CA GLU A 57 -10.51 -9.29 16.87
C GLU A 57 -10.71 -10.78 16.52
N PRO A 58 -11.17 -11.59 17.48
CA PRO A 58 -11.63 -12.94 17.18
C PRO A 58 -12.76 -12.89 16.14
N GLY A 59 -12.61 -13.65 15.05
CA GLY A 59 -13.56 -13.63 13.92
C GLY A 59 -13.13 -12.79 12.72
N ASP A 60 -12.13 -11.94 12.85
CA ASP A 60 -11.53 -11.21 11.71
C ASP A 60 -10.86 -12.14 10.68
N GLU A 61 -10.60 -13.39 11.05
CA GLU A 61 -9.97 -14.39 10.19
C GLU A 61 -10.74 -14.61 8.89
N ALA A 62 -12.08 -14.62 8.96
CA ALA A 62 -12.92 -14.78 7.78
C ALA A 62 -12.85 -13.55 6.86
N ILE A 63 -12.81 -12.34 7.44
CA ILE A 63 -12.67 -11.09 6.68
C ILE A 63 -11.27 -11.03 6.05
N LEU A 64 -10.24 -11.39 6.82
CA LEU A 64 -8.85 -11.41 6.36
C LEU A 64 -8.63 -12.47 5.26
N ALA A 65 -9.40 -13.59 5.28
CA ALA A 65 -9.33 -14.61 4.24
C ALA A 65 -9.74 -14.09 2.85
N ASP A 66 -10.69 -13.13 2.79
CA ASP A 66 -11.22 -12.56 1.54
C ASP A 66 -10.68 -11.18 1.21
N THR A 67 -9.72 -10.68 2.00
CA THR A 67 -9.07 -9.38 1.78
C THR A 67 -7.57 -9.52 1.56
N LEU A 68 -6.96 -8.46 1.04
CA LEU A 68 -5.51 -8.28 0.92
C LEU A 68 -5.09 -7.03 1.70
N HIS A 69 -3.94 -7.10 2.32
CA HIS A 69 -3.34 -5.92 2.94
C HIS A 69 -2.89 -4.91 1.87
N GLU A 70 -2.90 -3.63 2.20
CA GLU A 70 -2.56 -2.54 1.26
C GLU A 70 -1.21 -2.74 0.56
N GLU A 71 -0.21 -3.32 1.25
CA GLU A 71 1.10 -3.62 0.66
C GLU A 71 1.01 -4.70 -0.43
N ASP A 72 0.25 -5.78 -0.16
CA ASP A 72 0.04 -6.87 -1.13
C ASP A 72 -0.73 -6.37 -2.35
N VAL A 73 -1.68 -5.44 -2.12
CA VAL A 73 -2.43 -4.78 -3.21
C VAL A 73 -1.49 -3.91 -4.04
N ALA A 74 -0.62 -3.11 -3.42
CA ALA A 74 0.34 -2.28 -4.13
C ALA A 74 1.28 -3.11 -5.00
N VAL A 75 1.78 -4.25 -4.49
CA VAL A 75 2.57 -5.23 -5.26
C VAL A 75 1.75 -5.80 -6.41
N GLY A 76 0.51 -6.18 -6.18
CA GLY A 76 -0.41 -6.71 -7.18
C GLY A 76 -0.69 -5.71 -8.30
N LEU A 77 -0.90 -4.44 -7.97
CA LEU A 77 -1.08 -3.37 -8.96
C LEU A 77 0.19 -3.11 -9.77
N TYR A 78 1.37 -3.11 -9.13
CA TYR A 78 2.62 -2.98 -9.85
C TYR A 78 2.83 -4.13 -10.85
N ALA A 79 2.47 -5.34 -10.47
CA ALA A 79 2.59 -6.52 -11.34
C ALA A 79 1.78 -6.40 -12.65
N LEU A 80 0.70 -5.59 -12.67
CA LEU A 80 -0.04 -5.30 -13.91
C LEU A 80 0.80 -4.50 -14.91
N LEU A 81 1.64 -3.60 -14.42
CA LEU A 81 2.45 -2.68 -15.22
C LEU A 81 3.83 -3.24 -15.54
N ALA A 82 4.31 -4.22 -14.75
CA ALA A 82 5.67 -4.73 -14.79
C ALA A 82 6.11 -5.22 -16.17
N ASN A 83 7.23 -4.71 -16.64
CA ASN A 83 7.92 -5.14 -17.86
C ASN A 83 9.39 -4.71 -17.78
N ASP A 84 10.21 -5.12 -18.77
CA ASP A 84 11.66 -4.86 -18.78
C ASP A 84 12.04 -3.38 -18.81
N SER A 85 11.11 -2.49 -19.16
CA SER A 85 11.35 -1.06 -19.28
C SER A 85 11.09 -0.25 -18.00
N ILE A 86 10.59 -0.92 -16.95
CA ILE A 86 10.28 -0.28 -15.66
C ILE A 86 10.78 -1.11 -14.49
N TYR A 87 11.09 -0.46 -13.38
CA TYR A 87 11.41 -1.12 -12.12
C TYR A 87 10.64 -0.47 -10.94
N ALA A 88 10.44 -1.25 -9.88
CA ALA A 88 9.72 -0.82 -8.69
C ALA A 88 10.64 -0.16 -7.66
N SER A 89 10.06 0.73 -6.84
CA SER A 89 10.60 1.03 -5.51
C SER A 89 10.34 -0.12 -4.53
N ASP A 90 10.93 -0.04 -3.35
CA ASP A 90 10.40 -0.77 -2.20
C ASP A 90 8.96 -0.35 -1.90
N VAL A 91 8.20 -1.27 -1.29
CA VAL A 91 6.88 -0.93 -0.74
C VAL A 91 7.07 -0.07 0.50
N ARG A 92 6.36 1.06 0.56
CA ARG A 92 6.36 1.94 1.73
C ARG A 92 4.96 2.49 1.96
N GLU A 93 4.42 2.25 3.16
CA GLU A 93 3.10 2.77 3.57
C GLU A 93 2.00 2.41 2.54
N GLY A 94 1.95 1.13 2.13
CA GLY A 94 0.97 0.64 1.17
C GLY A 94 1.13 1.20 -0.25
N LYS A 95 2.30 1.77 -0.60
CA LYS A 95 2.56 2.39 -1.89
C LYS A 95 3.79 1.79 -2.56
N ILE A 96 3.71 1.60 -3.87
CA ILE A 96 4.84 1.33 -4.78
C ILE A 96 4.92 2.42 -5.83
N GLU A 97 6.12 2.77 -6.22
CA GLU A 97 6.42 3.67 -7.32
C GLU A 97 7.14 2.91 -8.44
N ALA A 98 6.78 3.22 -9.69
CA ALA A 98 7.41 2.66 -10.88
C ALA A 98 8.32 3.71 -11.52
N PHE A 99 9.51 3.28 -11.93
CA PHE A 99 10.56 4.12 -12.52
C PHE A 99 10.98 3.59 -13.89
N ALA A 100 11.45 4.49 -14.77
CA ALA A 100 11.99 4.12 -16.07
C ALA A 100 13.36 3.41 -15.94
N ALA A 101 13.48 2.23 -16.54
CA ALA A 101 14.77 1.52 -16.63
C ALA A 101 15.68 2.10 -17.73
N TRP A 102 15.11 2.78 -18.72
CA TRP A 102 15.79 3.35 -19.90
C TRP A 102 15.23 4.73 -20.25
N ASP A 103 16.00 5.47 -21.04
CA ASP A 103 15.51 6.67 -21.71
C ASP A 103 14.51 6.26 -22.83
N GLY A 104 13.39 6.98 -22.95
CA GLY A 104 12.38 6.64 -23.93
C GLY A 104 11.15 7.51 -23.90
N MET A 105 10.06 6.96 -24.40
CA MET A 105 8.75 7.61 -24.39
C MET A 105 7.77 6.76 -23.58
N LEU A 106 7.17 7.34 -22.54
CA LEU A 106 6.14 6.69 -21.76
C LEU A 106 4.85 6.58 -22.60
N LYS A 107 4.35 5.36 -22.73
CA LYS A 107 3.06 5.04 -23.34
C LYS A 107 2.13 4.46 -22.28
N ILE A 108 0.97 5.06 -22.14
CA ILE A 108 -0.07 4.64 -21.19
C ILE A 108 -1.31 4.24 -21.99
N ASP A 109 -1.84 3.05 -21.68
CA ASP A 109 -3.20 2.69 -22.08
C ASP A 109 -4.17 3.42 -21.14
N VAL A 110 -4.60 4.60 -21.59
CA VAL A 110 -5.44 5.49 -20.77
C VAL A 110 -6.80 4.86 -20.49
N ALA A 111 -7.35 4.10 -21.43
CA ALA A 111 -8.66 3.46 -21.26
C ALA A 111 -8.60 2.39 -20.16
N ARG A 112 -7.60 1.53 -20.17
CA ARG A 112 -7.38 0.52 -19.10
C ARG A 112 -7.07 1.17 -17.76
N LEU A 113 -6.22 2.20 -17.75
CA LEU A 113 -5.91 2.95 -16.51
C LEU A 113 -7.17 3.55 -15.88
N GLN A 114 -8.04 4.16 -16.68
CA GLN A 114 -9.31 4.72 -16.21
C GLN A 114 -10.23 3.61 -15.68
N ALA A 115 -10.34 2.51 -16.41
CA ALA A 115 -11.19 1.38 -15.99
C ALA A 115 -10.72 0.79 -14.65
N VAL A 116 -9.41 0.59 -14.44
CA VAL A 116 -8.87 0.12 -13.15
C VAL A 116 -9.14 1.13 -12.04
N ASN A 117 -8.88 2.42 -12.26
CA ASN A 117 -9.14 3.46 -11.28
C ASN A 117 -10.65 3.67 -10.97
N SER A 118 -11.53 3.14 -11.82
CA SER A 118 -12.99 3.20 -11.61
C SER A 118 -13.54 2.05 -10.75
N ILE A 119 -12.71 1.08 -10.37
CA ILE A 119 -13.13 -0.02 -9.48
C ILE A 119 -13.46 0.49 -8.07
N GLY A 120 -12.91 1.66 -7.67
CA GLY A 120 -13.21 2.31 -6.40
C GLY A 120 -11.96 2.61 -5.59
N ASP A 121 -11.58 1.69 -4.70
CA ASP A 121 -10.51 1.95 -3.72
C ASP A 121 -9.08 1.77 -4.26
N LEU A 122 -8.92 1.41 -5.53
CA LEU A 122 -7.63 1.28 -6.22
C LEU A 122 -7.22 2.59 -6.86
N THR A 123 -5.93 2.90 -6.80
CA THR A 123 -5.40 4.13 -7.40
C THR A 123 -4.05 3.86 -8.07
N ILE A 124 -3.99 4.16 -9.37
CA ILE A 124 -2.75 4.23 -10.16
C ILE A 124 -2.66 5.64 -10.74
N VAL A 125 -1.64 6.37 -10.33
CA VAL A 125 -1.33 7.73 -10.83
C VAL A 125 -0.11 7.65 -11.72
N THR A 126 -0.14 8.29 -12.90
CA THR A 126 0.96 8.24 -13.87
C THR A 126 1.34 9.63 -14.35
N LYS A 127 2.52 9.76 -14.97
CA LYS A 127 2.78 10.89 -15.90
C LYS A 127 1.85 10.77 -17.09
N PHE A 128 1.73 11.84 -17.88
CA PHE A 128 0.95 11.82 -19.11
C PHE A 128 1.54 10.85 -20.14
N THR A 129 0.67 10.20 -20.90
CA THR A 129 1.11 9.40 -22.05
C THR A 129 1.85 10.26 -23.08
N ASN A 130 2.73 9.67 -23.85
CA ASN A 130 3.61 10.35 -24.83
C ASN A 130 4.60 11.36 -24.20
N THR A 131 4.93 11.20 -22.91
CA THR A 131 5.97 11.99 -22.25
C THR A 131 7.34 11.36 -22.48
N ALA A 132 8.31 12.16 -22.92
CA ALA A 132 9.70 11.74 -22.93
C ALA A 132 10.21 11.56 -21.50
N VAL A 133 10.87 10.44 -21.23
CA VAL A 133 11.38 10.07 -19.91
C VAL A 133 12.84 9.63 -19.99
N LYS A 134 13.56 9.85 -18.91
CA LYS A 134 14.94 9.38 -18.71
C LYS A 134 14.97 8.21 -17.74
N ARG A 135 16.00 7.41 -17.80
CA ARG A 135 16.30 6.39 -16.82
C ARG A 135 16.25 6.98 -15.41
N GLY A 136 15.50 6.34 -14.52
CA GLY A 136 15.31 6.80 -13.13
C GLY A 136 14.15 7.77 -12.93
N ASP A 137 13.49 8.23 -14.00
CA ASP A 137 12.30 9.06 -13.88
C ASP A 137 11.15 8.25 -13.27
N LYS A 138 10.44 8.85 -12.30
CA LYS A 138 9.21 8.29 -11.76
C LYS A 138 8.13 8.34 -12.84
N LEU A 139 7.52 7.20 -13.13
CA LEU A 139 6.48 7.02 -14.15
C LEU A 139 5.09 6.95 -13.56
N ALA A 140 4.96 6.20 -12.46
CA ALA A 140 3.68 5.93 -11.80
C ALA A 140 3.86 5.73 -10.29
N GLY A 141 2.76 5.88 -9.58
CA GLY A 141 2.62 5.45 -8.19
C GLY A 141 1.28 4.75 -8.03
N MET A 142 1.23 3.70 -7.22
CA MET A 142 0.03 2.89 -7.02
C MET A 142 -0.15 2.50 -5.57
N ARG A 143 -1.43 2.46 -5.15
CA ARG A 143 -1.86 2.06 -3.82
C ARG A 143 -3.36 1.73 -3.81
N CYS A 144 -3.85 1.15 -2.73
CA CYS A 144 -5.27 1.21 -2.38
C CYS A 144 -5.52 2.19 -1.23
N ILE A 145 -6.78 2.58 -1.05
CA ILE A 145 -7.18 3.53 -0.01
C ILE A 145 -7.36 2.84 1.35
N PRO A 146 -8.09 1.69 1.46
CA PRO A 146 -8.25 1.00 2.72
C PRO A 146 -7.01 0.18 3.08
N LEU A 147 -6.80 -0.04 4.38
CA LEU A 147 -5.75 -0.91 4.91
C LEU A 147 -5.91 -2.37 4.43
N TRP A 148 -7.17 -2.81 4.26
CA TRP A 148 -7.55 -4.12 3.77
C TRP A 148 -8.55 -3.99 2.63
N LEU A 149 -8.19 -4.52 1.47
CA LEU A 149 -8.99 -4.46 0.24
C LEU A 149 -9.62 -5.83 -0.05
N PRO A 150 -10.92 -5.91 -0.41
CA PRO A 150 -11.49 -7.16 -0.93
C PRO A 150 -10.70 -7.69 -2.13
N LYS A 151 -10.32 -8.97 -2.09
CA LYS A 151 -9.54 -9.64 -3.16
C LYS A 151 -10.17 -9.45 -4.54
N VAL A 152 -11.50 -9.48 -4.59
CA VAL A 152 -12.25 -9.34 -5.84
C VAL A 152 -11.93 -8.06 -6.60
N GLN A 153 -11.60 -6.95 -5.92
CA GLN A 153 -11.25 -5.69 -6.60
C GLN A 153 -9.91 -5.80 -7.34
N LEU A 154 -8.91 -6.44 -6.73
CA LEU A 154 -7.63 -6.67 -7.41
C LEU A 154 -7.78 -7.66 -8.58
N GLU A 155 -8.62 -8.68 -8.43
CA GLU A 155 -8.92 -9.62 -9.53
C GLU A 155 -9.66 -8.92 -10.68
N GLN A 156 -10.60 -8.02 -10.40
CA GLN A 156 -11.22 -7.17 -11.42
C GLN A 156 -10.18 -6.30 -12.15
N ALA A 157 -9.24 -5.70 -11.42
CA ALA A 157 -8.15 -4.93 -12.03
C ALA A 157 -7.30 -5.78 -12.96
N LYS A 158 -6.95 -7.01 -12.56
CA LYS A 158 -6.22 -7.97 -13.39
C LYS A 158 -6.99 -8.33 -14.67
N ALA A 159 -8.28 -8.62 -14.56
CA ALA A 159 -9.13 -8.97 -15.70
C ALA A 159 -9.18 -7.81 -16.71
N ILE A 160 -9.40 -6.57 -16.26
CA ILE A 160 -9.39 -5.38 -17.11
C ILE A 160 -8.03 -5.22 -17.81
N TRP A 161 -6.94 -5.41 -17.07
CA TRP A 161 -5.59 -5.24 -17.61
C TRP A 161 -5.24 -6.28 -18.65
N GLN A 162 -5.70 -7.51 -18.49
CA GLN A 162 -5.52 -8.61 -19.43
C GLN A 162 -6.45 -8.54 -20.65
N GLY A 163 -7.42 -7.63 -20.64
CA GLY A 163 -8.38 -7.45 -21.73
C GLY A 163 -9.49 -8.50 -21.74
N GLN A 164 -9.83 -9.03 -20.56
CA GLN A 164 -10.94 -9.99 -20.35
C GLN A 164 -12.19 -9.27 -19.86
#